data_5b247850bf9bacef84cfa42740a2caf2
#
_entry.id   5b247850bf9bacef84cfa42740a2caf2
#
_cell.length_a   1.000
_cell.length_b   1.000
_cell.length_c   1.000
_cell.angle_alpha   90.00
_cell.angle_beta   90.00
_cell.angle_gamma   90.00
#
_symmetry.space_group_name_H-M   'P 1'
#
loop_
_entity.id
_entity.type
_entity.pdbx_description
1 polymer ?
#
loop_
_entity_poly.entity_id
_entity_poly.type
_entity_poly.pdbx_seq_one_letter_code
_entity_poly.pdbx_strand_id
1 'polypeptide(L)'
;MAKQLNIGMVGYGFMARAHSHAWSTVSHFFDTGYHPVLKAAAARNDSKVRRFAEQWGYESVEHDWRALIERKDIDAIDICVPNDLHAEIAIAAAKAGKMVLTEKPLARTAAEGLPMVEAVEKAGVPNMVWYNYRRVPAVTLAKQLIDQGRLGRIFHYRAKFLQDWTISKDLPQGGAGLWRLDAKVSGSGVTGDAA
;
A
#
# COMPACT_ATOMS: atom_id res chain seq x y z
N MET A 1 -6.90 22.55 15.60
CA MET A 1 -6.80 22.36 14.15
C MET A 1 -6.07 21.04 13.87
N ALA A 2 -6.57 20.22 12.94
CA ALA A 2 -5.90 18.98 12.57
C ALA A 2 -4.50 19.27 12.00
N LYS A 3 -3.52 18.42 12.34
CA LYS A 3 -2.14 18.52 11.82
C LYS A 3 -2.11 18.08 10.37
N GLN A 4 -1.42 18.81 9.49
CA GLN A 4 -1.20 18.34 8.12
C GLN A 4 -0.34 17.09 8.10
N LEU A 5 -0.66 16.17 7.18
CA LEU A 5 0.10 14.95 6.89
C LEU A 5 0.36 14.93 5.38
N ASN A 6 1.57 15.27 4.99
CA ASN A 6 1.96 15.37 3.58
C ASN A 6 2.33 14.00 3.02
N ILE A 7 1.54 13.52 2.06
CA ILE A 7 1.68 12.21 1.45
C ILE A 7 2.51 12.29 0.17
N GLY A 8 3.57 11.50 0.10
CA GLY A 8 4.30 11.18 -1.11
C GLY A 8 3.86 9.82 -1.63
N MET A 9 3.25 9.77 -2.82
CA MET A 9 2.80 8.55 -3.47
C MET A 9 3.86 8.01 -4.42
N VAL A 10 4.25 6.75 -4.29
CA VAL A 10 5.10 6.07 -5.27
C VAL A 10 4.26 5.10 -6.09
N GLY A 11 4.07 5.44 -7.37
CA GLY A 11 3.23 4.69 -8.30
C GLY A 11 2.01 5.49 -8.77
N TYR A 12 1.38 5.02 -9.85
CA TYR A 12 0.16 5.61 -10.45
C TYR A 12 -0.85 4.54 -10.89
N GLY A 13 -0.63 3.30 -10.49
CA GLY A 13 -1.46 2.14 -10.84
C GLY A 13 -2.84 2.16 -10.18
N PHE A 14 -3.55 1.05 -10.29
CA PHE A 14 -4.89 0.90 -9.71
C PHE A 14 -4.89 1.18 -8.20
N MET A 15 -3.94 0.60 -7.44
CA MET A 15 -3.89 0.81 -6.00
C MET A 15 -3.54 2.26 -5.63
N ALA A 16 -2.60 2.89 -6.33
CA ALA A 16 -2.31 4.31 -6.12
C ALA A 16 -3.55 5.21 -6.29
N ARG A 17 -4.43 4.89 -7.25
CA ARG A 17 -5.71 5.60 -7.43
C ARG A 17 -6.67 5.35 -6.27
N ALA A 18 -6.79 4.11 -5.82
CA ALA A 18 -7.64 3.76 -4.67
C ALA A 18 -7.15 4.46 -3.38
N HIS A 19 -5.84 4.48 -3.14
CA HIS A 19 -5.24 5.17 -1.99
C HIS A 19 -5.41 6.69 -2.08
N SER A 20 -5.20 7.28 -3.27
CA SER A 20 -5.42 8.72 -3.46
C SER A 20 -6.87 9.12 -3.15
N HIS A 21 -7.82 8.30 -3.58
CA HIS A 21 -9.23 8.48 -3.22
C HIS A 21 -9.45 8.38 -1.71
N ALA A 22 -8.87 7.37 -1.06
CA ALA A 22 -8.99 7.21 0.38
C ALA A 22 -8.37 8.38 1.15
N TRP A 23 -7.17 8.83 0.77
CA TRP A 23 -6.52 9.99 1.38
C TRP A 23 -7.32 11.29 1.22
N SER A 24 -7.91 11.52 0.04
CA SER A 24 -8.70 12.72 -0.22
C SER A 24 -10.05 12.74 0.52
N THR A 25 -10.56 11.58 0.92
CA THR A 25 -11.91 11.45 1.49
C THR A 25 -11.95 11.11 2.98
N VAL A 26 -10.89 10.58 3.56
CA VAL A 26 -10.88 10.05 4.94
C VAL A 26 -11.35 11.08 5.97
N SER A 27 -10.95 12.33 5.84
CA SER A 27 -11.34 13.41 6.77
C SER A 27 -12.84 13.80 6.69
N HIS A 28 -13.57 13.35 5.65
CA HIS A 28 -15.02 13.55 5.57
C HIS A 28 -15.81 12.54 6.42
N PHE A 29 -15.18 11.41 6.75
CA PHE A 29 -15.83 10.32 7.47
C PHE A 29 -15.31 10.14 8.88
N PHE A 30 -14.06 10.58 9.15
CA PHE A 30 -13.38 10.34 10.42
C PHE A 30 -12.67 11.60 10.93
N ASP A 31 -12.80 11.88 12.21
CA ASP A 31 -11.94 12.84 12.90
C ASP A 31 -10.65 12.13 13.33
N THR A 32 -9.61 12.26 12.52
CA THR A 32 -8.34 11.54 12.73
C THR A 32 -7.28 12.39 13.43
N GLY A 33 -7.55 13.64 13.72
CA GLY A 33 -6.54 14.60 14.22
C GLY A 33 -5.48 15.00 13.18
N TYR A 34 -5.52 14.41 11.98
CA TYR A 34 -4.66 14.71 10.83
C TYR A 34 -5.49 15.06 9.61
N HIS A 35 -4.94 15.94 8.78
CA HIS A 35 -5.49 16.28 7.47
C HIS A 35 -4.48 15.87 6.39
N PRO A 36 -4.76 14.77 5.62
CA PRO A 36 -3.89 14.35 4.55
C PRO A 36 -3.82 15.37 3.41
N VAL A 37 -2.62 15.62 2.92
CA VAL A 37 -2.34 16.47 1.76
C VAL A 37 -1.64 15.61 0.71
N LEU A 38 -2.19 15.54 -0.49
CA LEU A 38 -1.58 14.83 -1.63
C LEU A 38 -0.42 15.68 -2.17
N LYS A 39 0.75 15.56 -1.54
CA LYS A 39 1.87 16.49 -1.72
C LYS A 39 2.63 16.26 -3.01
N ALA A 40 3.01 15.01 -3.28
CA ALA A 40 3.72 14.68 -4.50
C ALA A 40 3.49 13.23 -4.93
N ALA A 41 3.55 12.96 -6.24
CA ALA A 41 3.53 11.62 -6.79
C ALA A 41 4.83 11.34 -7.55
N ALA A 42 5.36 10.12 -7.43
CA ALA A 42 6.60 9.72 -8.10
C ALA A 42 6.41 8.48 -8.97
N ALA A 43 6.91 8.51 -10.20
CA ALA A 43 7.05 7.33 -11.05
C ALA A 43 7.98 7.60 -12.24
N ARG A 44 8.50 6.51 -12.85
CA ARG A 44 9.43 6.58 -13.99
C ARG A 44 8.82 7.14 -15.28
N ASN A 45 7.52 6.96 -15.50
CA ASN A 45 6.85 7.43 -16.69
C ASN A 45 6.29 8.83 -16.46
N ASP A 46 6.94 9.85 -17.01
CA ASP A 46 6.61 11.26 -16.83
C ASP A 46 5.16 11.60 -17.21
N SER A 47 4.75 11.26 -18.42
CA SER A 47 3.42 11.62 -18.90
C SER A 47 2.29 10.98 -18.07
N LYS A 48 2.49 9.74 -17.62
CA LYS A 48 1.49 9.04 -16.82
C LYS A 48 1.43 9.56 -15.38
N VAL A 49 2.57 9.87 -14.77
CA VAL A 49 2.57 10.39 -13.40
C VAL A 49 2.03 11.82 -13.35
N ARG A 50 2.31 12.67 -14.35
CA ARG A 50 1.72 14.01 -14.44
C ARG A 50 0.21 13.95 -14.57
N ARG A 51 -0.31 13.12 -15.51
CA ARG A 51 -1.75 12.92 -15.64
C ARG A 51 -2.40 12.40 -14.37
N PHE A 52 -1.73 11.47 -13.67
CA PHE A 52 -2.19 10.96 -12.40
C PHE A 52 -2.23 12.06 -11.32
N ALA A 53 -1.15 12.84 -11.20
CA ALA A 53 -1.05 13.93 -10.24
C ALA A 53 -2.14 14.99 -10.47
N GLU A 54 -2.33 15.41 -11.72
CA GLU A 54 -3.40 16.34 -12.11
C GLU A 54 -4.79 15.79 -11.76
N GLN A 55 -5.05 14.53 -12.10
CA GLN A 55 -6.37 13.90 -11.85
C GLN A 55 -6.70 13.84 -10.35
N TRP A 56 -5.71 13.59 -9.48
CA TRP A 56 -5.93 13.40 -8.06
C TRP A 56 -5.60 14.63 -7.20
N GLY A 57 -5.09 15.69 -7.79
CA GLY A 57 -4.77 16.93 -7.10
C GLY A 57 -3.47 16.88 -6.28
N TYR A 58 -2.47 16.12 -6.73
CA TYR A 58 -1.12 16.21 -6.18
C TYR A 58 -0.48 17.55 -6.57
N GLU A 59 0.19 18.20 -5.61
CA GLU A 59 0.80 19.51 -5.84
C GLU A 59 2.01 19.46 -6.79
N SER A 60 2.69 18.30 -6.87
CA SER A 60 3.90 18.13 -7.68
C SER A 60 4.16 16.69 -8.09
N VAL A 61 5.13 16.49 -8.97
CA VAL A 61 5.59 15.17 -9.42
C VAL A 61 7.11 15.05 -9.34
N GLU A 62 7.57 13.84 -9.08
CA GLU A 62 8.97 13.44 -9.16
C GLU A 62 9.14 12.28 -10.15
N HIS A 63 10.29 12.21 -10.82
CA HIS A 63 10.58 11.16 -11.80
C HIS A 63 11.33 9.97 -11.19
N ASP A 64 11.85 10.16 -9.99
CA ASP A 64 12.51 9.13 -9.19
C ASP A 64 11.93 9.19 -7.77
N TRP A 65 11.55 8.04 -7.23
CA TRP A 65 11.08 7.92 -5.86
C TRP A 65 12.15 8.34 -4.83
N ARG A 66 13.44 8.29 -5.18
CA ARG A 66 14.53 8.74 -4.31
C ARG A 66 14.44 10.25 -4.07
N ALA A 67 14.22 11.01 -5.12
CA ALA A 67 14.01 12.45 -5.01
C ALA A 67 12.77 12.77 -4.12
N LEU A 68 11.69 11.99 -4.26
CA LEU A 68 10.51 12.13 -3.41
C LEU A 68 10.84 11.90 -1.92
N ILE A 69 11.62 10.86 -1.61
CA ILE A 69 12.00 10.51 -0.23
C ILE A 69 12.89 11.59 0.40
N GLU A 70 13.78 12.22 -0.37
CA GLU A 70 14.69 13.26 0.09
C GLU A 70 13.97 14.58 0.44
N ARG A 71 12.75 14.78 -0.02
CA ARG A 71 11.97 16.00 0.23
C ARG A 71 11.66 16.17 1.71
N LYS A 72 11.92 17.37 2.24
CA LYS A 72 11.65 17.71 3.65
C LYS A 72 10.18 17.98 3.94
N ASP A 73 9.41 18.30 2.89
CA ASP A 73 7.98 18.60 2.97
C ASP A 73 7.08 17.37 2.81
N ILE A 74 7.63 16.16 2.81
CA ILE A 74 6.91 14.88 2.81
C ILE A 74 7.01 14.24 4.20
N ASP A 75 5.89 13.81 4.77
CA ASP A 75 5.82 13.12 6.06
C ASP A 75 5.75 11.60 5.90
N ALA A 76 4.97 11.13 4.93
CA ALA A 76 4.69 9.72 4.71
C ALA A 76 4.90 9.32 3.26
N ILE A 77 5.48 8.14 3.03
CA ILE A 77 5.62 7.52 1.71
C ILE A 77 4.63 6.38 1.58
N ASP A 78 3.71 6.50 0.63
CA ASP A 78 2.72 5.48 0.28
C ASP A 78 3.19 4.73 -0.98
N ILE A 79 3.51 3.44 -0.81
CA ILE A 79 4.24 2.63 -1.79
C ILE A 79 3.25 1.72 -2.52
N CYS A 80 2.88 2.10 -3.74
CA CYS A 80 1.91 1.42 -4.61
C CYS A 80 2.56 0.98 -5.92
N VAL A 81 3.59 0.16 -5.81
CA VAL A 81 4.41 -0.36 -6.92
C VAL A 81 4.34 -1.89 -7.00
N PRO A 82 4.91 -2.55 -8.02
CA PRO A 82 5.10 -4.01 -8.03
C PRO A 82 5.95 -4.49 -6.84
N ASN A 83 5.70 -5.74 -6.40
CA ASN A 83 6.23 -6.29 -5.16
C ASN A 83 7.77 -6.28 -5.06
N ASP A 84 8.46 -6.42 -6.19
CA ASP A 84 9.92 -6.44 -6.28
C ASP A 84 10.59 -5.11 -5.86
N LEU A 85 9.81 -4.03 -5.82
CA LEU A 85 10.31 -2.70 -5.44
C LEU A 85 9.96 -2.32 -3.99
N HIS A 86 9.10 -3.07 -3.30
CA HIS A 86 8.65 -2.72 -1.95
C HIS A 86 9.81 -2.56 -0.97
N ALA A 87 10.70 -3.55 -0.91
CA ALA A 87 11.78 -3.57 0.07
C ALA A 87 12.75 -2.40 -0.11
N GLU A 88 13.21 -2.13 -1.32
CA GLU A 88 14.16 -1.05 -1.60
C GLU A 88 13.59 0.30 -1.17
N ILE A 89 12.35 0.59 -1.57
CA ILE A 89 11.70 1.89 -1.31
C ILE A 89 11.37 2.04 0.18
N ALA A 90 10.81 1.01 0.82
CA ALA A 90 10.44 1.05 2.24
C ALA A 90 11.67 1.26 3.14
N ILE A 91 12.77 0.56 2.87
CA ILE A 91 14.02 0.70 3.62
C ILE A 91 14.60 2.11 3.45
N ALA A 92 14.58 2.66 2.23
CA ALA A 92 15.05 4.01 1.97
C ALA A 92 14.18 5.06 2.68
N ALA A 93 12.85 4.93 2.63
CA ALA A 93 11.92 5.81 3.31
C ALA A 93 12.11 5.79 4.83
N ALA A 94 12.25 4.60 5.43
CA ALA A 94 12.53 4.45 6.85
C ALA A 94 13.85 5.14 7.26
N LYS A 95 14.92 4.92 6.50
CA LYS A 95 16.23 5.57 6.73
C LYS A 95 16.17 7.09 6.63
N ALA A 96 15.29 7.62 5.81
CA ALA A 96 15.04 9.06 5.67
C ALA A 96 14.08 9.62 6.76
N GLY A 97 13.65 8.79 7.72
CA GLY A 97 12.76 9.19 8.81
C GLY A 97 11.31 9.41 8.37
N LYS A 98 10.89 8.88 7.22
CA LYS A 98 9.53 8.99 6.73
C LYS A 98 8.64 7.88 7.32
N MET A 99 7.35 8.16 7.53
CA MET A 99 6.36 7.11 7.75
C MET A 99 6.30 6.20 6.52
N VAL A 100 6.26 4.89 6.74
CA VAL A 100 6.30 3.89 5.65
C VAL A 100 4.97 3.18 5.55
N LEU A 101 4.30 3.35 4.43
CA LEU A 101 3.02 2.73 4.13
C LEU A 101 3.22 1.94 2.83
N THR A 102 3.13 0.62 2.88
CA THR A 102 3.38 -0.20 1.69
C THR A 102 2.20 -1.09 1.33
N GLU A 103 1.95 -1.24 0.05
CA GLU A 103 0.99 -2.22 -0.45
C GLU A 103 1.40 -3.64 -0.06
N LYS A 104 0.39 -4.50 0.01
CA LYS A 104 0.57 -5.92 0.22
C LYS A 104 1.04 -6.63 -1.07
N PRO A 105 1.74 -7.75 -0.94
CA PRO A 105 2.36 -8.30 0.27
C PRO A 105 3.52 -7.42 0.74
N LEU A 106 3.94 -7.58 1.99
CA LEU A 106 5.08 -6.81 2.52
C LEU A 106 6.30 -6.91 1.60
N ALA A 107 6.65 -8.13 1.20
CA ALA A 107 7.77 -8.44 0.32
C ALA A 107 7.49 -9.74 -0.46
N ARG A 108 8.31 -10.08 -1.44
CA ARG A 108 8.21 -11.34 -2.18
C ARG A 108 8.59 -12.56 -1.34
N THR A 109 9.51 -12.38 -0.40
CA THR A 109 10.03 -13.42 0.49
C THR A 109 10.24 -12.90 1.92
N ALA A 110 10.29 -13.78 2.90
CA ALA A 110 10.65 -13.42 4.27
C ALA A 110 12.05 -12.78 4.36
N ALA A 111 13.00 -13.26 3.55
CA ALA A 111 14.36 -12.71 3.51
C ALA A 111 14.40 -11.24 3.03
N GLU A 112 13.48 -10.83 2.16
CA GLU A 112 13.33 -9.42 1.76
C GLU A 112 12.54 -8.61 2.81
N GLY A 113 11.58 -9.22 3.48
CA GLY A 113 10.76 -8.56 4.48
C GLY A 113 11.49 -8.24 5.78
N LEU A 114 12.40 -9.11 6.23
CA LEU A 114 13.15 -8.89 7.47
C LEU A 114 13.93 -7.56 7.50
N PRO A 115 14.73 -7.20 6.48
CA PRO A 115 15.41 -5.91 6.45
C PRO A 115 14.45 -4.70 6.45
N MET A 116 13.22 -4.85 5.92
CA MET A 116 12.21 -3.78 5.99
C MET A 116 11.76 -3.55 7.43
N VAL A 117 11.47 -4.64 8.17
CA VAL A 117 11.09 -4.58 9.59
C VAL A 117 12.21 -3.95 10.41
N GLU A 118 13.43 -4.45 10.25
CA GLU A 118 14.62 -3.90 10.94
C GLU A 118 14.81 -2.39 10.66
N ALA A 119 14.60 -1.96 9.42
CA ALA A 119 14.76 -0.57 9.04
C ALA A 119 13.74 0.35 9.73
N VAL A 120 12.46 -0.03 9.76
CA VAL A 120 11.40 0.79 10.40
C VAL A 120 11.51 0.77 11.92
N GLU A 121 11.88 -0.36 12.53
CA GLU A 121 12.12 -0.47 13.98
C GLU A 121 13.33 0.38 14.41
N LYS A 122 14.44 0.29 13.67
CA LYS A 122 15.64 1.08 13.94
C LYS A 122 15.38 2.58 13.78
N ALA A 123 14.59 2.98 12.79
CA ALA A 123 14.24 4.37 12.57
C ALA A 123 13.17 4.89 13.55
N GLY A 124 12.40 4.02 14.18
CA GLY A 124 11.30 4.38 15.08
C GLY A 124 10.15 5.09 14.36
N VAL A 125 9.99 4.85 13.05
CA VAL A 125 8.96 5.51 12.25
C VAL A 125 7.64 4.73 12.24
N PRO A 126 6.48 5.40 12.22
CA PRO A 126 5.21 4.75 11.99
C PRO A 126 5.22 4.00 10.65
N ASN A 127 4.68 2.78 10.66
CA ASN A 127 4.65 1.98 9.46
C ASN A 127 3.41 1.08 9.40
N MET A 128 3.01 0.71 8.19
CA MET A 128 1.86 -0.16 7.96
C MET A 128 1.97 -0.86 6.61
N VAL A 129 1.47 -2.10 6.55
CA VAL A 129 1.18 -2.83 5.31
C VAL A 129 -0.33 -2.82 5.06
N TRP A 130 -0.76 -2.51 3.85
CA TRP A 130 -2.15 -2.31 3.49
C TRP A 130 -2.92 -3.63 3.31
N TYR A 131 -2.99 -4.47 4.34
CA TYR A 131 -3.90 -5.61 4.38
C TYR A 131 -5.34 -5.16 4.65
N ASN A 132 -5.97 -4.50 3.67
CA ASN A 132 -7.26 -3.81 3.79
C ASN A 132 -8.42 -4.74 4.20
N TYR A 133 -8.40 -6.01 3.82
CA TYR A 133 -9.46 -6.97 4.19
C TYR A 133 -9.59 -7.15 5.70
N ARG A 134 -8.53 -6.93 6.47
CA ARG A 134 -8.59 -6.94 7.94
C ARG A 134 -9.49 -5.83 8.51
N ARG A 135 -9.80 -4.81 7.73
CA ARG A 135 -10.63 -3.65 8.12
C ARG A 135 -12.03 -3.68 7.53
N VAL A 136 -12.39 -4.68 6.76
CA VAL A 136 -13.76 -4.88 6.30
C VAL A 136 -14.66 -5.06 7.55
N PRO A 137 -15.76 -4.30 7.70
CA PRO A 137 -16.55 -4.30 8.94
C PRO A 137 -17.00 -5.69 9.36
N ALA A 138 -17.46 -6.53 8.43
CA ALA A 138 -17.87 -7.90 8.73
C ALA A 138 -16.70 -8.78 9.23
N VAL A 139 -15.49 -8.62 8.67
CA VAL A 139 -14.28 -9.34 9.11
C VAL A 139 -13.86 -8.86 10.49
N THR A 140 -13.91 -7.56 10.74
CA THR A 140 -13.63 -6.97 12.05
C THR A 140 -14.61 -7.50 13.11
N LEU A 141 -15.91 -7.54 12.80
CA LEU A 141 -16.92 -8.09 13.69
C LEU A 141 -16.67 -9.58 13.97
N ALA A 142 -16.40 -10.38 12.95
CA ALA A 142 -16.07 -11.80 13.11
C ALA A 142 -14.88 -11.98 14.07
N LYS A 143 -13.82 -11.19 13.91
CA LYS A 143 -12.65 -11.21 14.80
C LYS A 143 -13.04 -10.86 16.24
N GLN A 144 -13.84 -9.82 16.45
CA GLN A 144 -14.33 -9.43 17.78
C GLN A 144 -15.13 -10.55 18.46
N LEU A 145 -16.02 -11.22 17.73
CA LEU A 145 -16.80 -12.34 18.26
C LEU A 145 -15.92 -13.52 18.68
N ILE A 146 -14.86 -13.78 17.92
CA ILE A 146 -13.87 -14.81 18.23
C ILE A 146 -13.10 -14.44 19.51
N ASP A 147 -12.59 -13.19 19.59
CA ASP A 147 -11.80 -12.71 20.72
C ASP A 147 -12.60 -12.66 22.02
N GLN A 148 -13.90 -12.39 21.92
CA GLN A 148 -14.85 -12.46 23.04
C GLN A 148 -15.21 -13.88 23.47
N GLY A 149 -14.67 -14.91 22.81
CA GLY A 149 -14.96 -16.32 23.09
C GLY A 149 -16.38 -16.77 22.70
N ARG A 150 -17.12 -15.94 21.91
CA ARG A 150 -18.52 -16.19 21.54
C ARG A 150 -18.72 -17.49 20.75
N LEU A 151 -17.69 -17.95 20.06
CA LEU A 151 -17.68 -19.19 19.28
C LEU A 151 -17.07 -20.38 20.05
N GLY A 152 -16.63 -20.16 21.29
CA GLY A 152 -15.91 -21.16 22.06
C GLY A 152 -14.59 -21.58 21.41
N ARG A 153 -14.18 -22.82 21.64
CA ARG A 153 -12.98 -23.39 21.04
C ARG A 153 -13.19 -23.68 19.55
N ILE A 154 -12.37 -23.06 18.69
CA ILE A 154 -12.42 -23.29 17.25
C ILE A 154 -11.61 -24.54 16.90
N PHE A 155 -12.23 -25.51 16.24
CA PHE A 155 -11.61 -26.78 15.82
C PHE A 155 -11.30 -26.82 14.33
N HIS A 156 -12.02 -26.05 13.52
CA HIS A 156 -11.88 -26.07 12.08
C HIS A 156 -12.12 -24.69 11.48
N TYR A 157 -11.31 -24.32 10.50
CA TYR A 157 -11.46 -23.11 9.71
C TYR A 157 -11.48 -23.46 8.23
N ARG A 158 -12.44 -22.92 7.50
CA ARG A 158 -12.52 -23.04 6.05
C ARG A 158 -12.82 -21.67 5.44
N ALA A 159 -11.95 -21.23 4.54
CA ALA A 159 -12.15 -19.99 3.77
C ALA A 159 -12.05 -20.28 2.28
N LYS A 160 -12.76 -19.47 1.49
CA LYS A 160 -12.66 -19.46 0.03
C LYS A 160 -12.61 -18.01 -0.43
N PHE A 161 -11.66 -17.70 -1.30
CA PHE A 161 -11.53 -16.41 -1.97
C PHE A 161 -11.40 -16.70 -3.47
N LEU A 162 -12.51 -16.61 -4.18
CA LEU A 162 -12.60 -16.98 -5.59
C LEU A 162 -12.53 -15.71 -6.44
N GLN A 163 -11.63 -15.71 -7.41
CA GLN A 163 -11.41 -14.60 -8.35
C GLN A 163 -11.39 -15.14 -9.78
N ASP A 164 -11.85 -14.35 -10.73
CA ASP A 164 -11.98 -14.71 -12.15
C ASP A 164 -10.97 -13.99 -13.06
N TRP A 165 -10.18 -13.04 -12.51
CA TRP A 165 -9.31 -12.18 -13.30
C TRP A 165 -8.18 -12.92 -14.07
N THR A 166 -7.92 -14.20 -13.75
CA THR A 166 -6.95 -15.03 -14.46
C THR A 166 -7.60 -16.02 -15.43
N ILE A 167 -8.93 -16.06 -15.56
CA ILE A 167 -9.64 -17.00 -16.43
C ILE A 167 -9.35 -16.69 -17.91
N SER A 168 -9.28 -15.42 -18.28
CA SER A 168 -9.00 -14.99 -19.65
C SER A 168 -7.95 -13.87 -19.66
N LYS A 169 -7.09 -13.87 -20.69
CA LYS A 169 -6.15 -12.79 -20.95
C LYS A 169 -6.85 -11.48 -21.37
N ASP A 170 -8.12 -11.54 -21.74
CA ASP A 170 -8.91 -10.40 -22.21
C ASP A 170 -9.75 -9.75 -21.08
N LEU A 171 -9.56 -10.18 -19.83
CA LEU A 171 -10.21 -9.57 -18.67
C LEU A 171 -9.82 -8.09 -18.51
N PRO A 172 -10.66 -7.27 -17.84
CA PRO A 172 -10.43 -5.82 -17.67
C PRO A 172 -9.08 -5.45 -17.05
N GLN A 173 -8.47 -6.36 -16.30
CA GLN A 173 -7.13 -6.18 -15.74
C GLN A 173 -6.02 -6.64 -16.70
N GLY A 174 -6.37 -7.14 -17.87
CA GLY A 174 -5.44 -7.64 -18.88
C GLY A 174 -4.29 -6.66 -19.15
N GLY A 175 -3.09 -7.16 -19.35
CA GLY A 175 -1.87 -6.40 -19.55
C GLY A 175 -1.33 -5.73 -18.28
N ALA A 176 -2.05 -4.80 -17.69
CA ALA A 176 -1.55 -4.02 -16.54
C ALA A 176 -1.40 -4.85 -15.24
N GLY A 177 -2.15 -5.93 -15.07
CA GLY A 177 -2.09 -6.80 -13.89
C GLY A 177 -1.25 -8.05 -14.05
N LEU A 178 -0.80 -8.36 -15.28
CA LEU A 178 -0.12 -9.62 -15.59
C LEU A 178 1.25 -9.82 -14.90
N TRP A 179 1.86 -8.76 -14.41
CA TRP A 179 3.08 -8.87 -13.59
C TRP A 179 2.90 -9.78 -12.36
N ARG A 180 1.65 -9.93 -11.87
CA ARG A 180 1.32 -10.84 -10.75
C ARG A 180 1.53 -12.32 -11.10
N LEU A 181 1.57 -12.65 -12.38
CA LEU A 181 1.83 -14.00 -12.89
C LEU A 181 3.33 -14.25 -13.12
N ASP A 182 4.17 -13.21 -13.03
CA ASP A 182 5.63 -13.34 -13.09
C ASP A 182 6.17 -13.57 -11.68
N ALA A 183 6.65 -14.77 -11.40
CA ALA A 183 7.21 -15.15 -10.11
C ALA A 183 8.42 -14.29 -9.66
N LYS A 184 9.17 -13.74 -10.62
CA LYS A 184 10.31 -12.85 -10.32
C LYS A 184 9.86 -11.49 -9.78
N VAL A 185 8.69 -11.03 -10.20
CA VAL A 185 8.13 -9.74 -9.79
C VAL A 185 7.22 -9.89 -8.59
N SER A 186 6.31 -10.88 -8.64
CA SER A 186 5.29 -11.07 -7.59
C SER A 186 5.76 -11.91 -6.40
N GLY A 187 6.69 -12.83 -6.61
CA GLY A 187 7.22 -13.73 -5.58
C GLY A 187 6.43 -15.04 -5.45
N SER A 188 5.17 -15.01 -5.06
CA SER A 188 4.42 -16.20 -4.61
C SER A 188 3.04 -16.40 -5.25
N GLY A 189 2.73 -15.70 -6.33
CA GLY A 189 1.44 -15.84 -7.02
C GLY A 189 0.25 -15.61 -6.07
N VAL A 190 -0.76 -16.48 -6.12
CA VAL A 190 -2.01 -16.32 -5.35
C VAL A 190 -1.78 -16.29 -3.83
N THR A 191 -0.80 -17.03 -3.32
CA THR A 191 -0.51 -17.04 -1.89
C THR A 191 -0.05 -15.65 -1.39
N GLY A 192 0.78 -14.95 -2.13
CA GLY A 192 1.18 -13.58 -1.77
C GLY A 192 0.16 -12.52 -2.15
N ASP A 193 -0.70 -12.78 -3.14
CA ASP A 193 -1.70 -11.80 -3.59
C ASP A 193 -2.97 -11.81 -2.72
N ALA A 194 -3.40 -12.96 -2.24
CA ALA A 194 -4.71 -13.15 -1.63
C ALA A 194 -4.71 -13.78 -0.23
N ALA A 195 -3.59 -14.29 0.28
CA ALA A 195 -3.50 -14.95 1.59
C ALA A 195 -3.19 -13.99 2.75
#